data_fd1712bf631f14f7ba8778f2d16a58fa
#
_entry.id   fd1712bf631f14f7ba8778f2d16a58fa
#
_cell.length_a   1.000
_cell.length_b   1.000
_cell.length_c   1.000
_cell.angle_alpha   90.00
_cell.angle_beta   90.00
_cell.angle_gamma   90.00
#
_symmetry.space_group_name_H-M   'P 1'
#
loop_
_entity.id
_entity.type
_entity.pdbx_description
1 polymer ?
#
loop_
_entity_poly.entity_id
_entity_poly.type
_entity_poly.pdbx_seq_one_letter_code
_entity_poly.pdbx_strand_id
1 'polypeptide(L)'
;MPECLNVTDWRASTKAEILQWLDIHGKRAKGARHLLIVRSQLRPVDVYCYLVARFGTPNGIQNFLRRDDSDNWIHWDFNVKSGEADLYFAGTLRDVHVIVSEFLTDEQWKELILAVKQDFKRVGPQKSNVLRSLEKYVVFQKKYVSLANLCADLHADILDAPPYEPPPRSAPAYSEDTELLQQAMKRVSDRANALYGNCLKLRLLIPIMAEAFINMIILVFCKDSIRDNHARYQAFVRAKIPERLRTLRENCFGFCRDIKRESELYANFMRVIDKRNFALHGNVDPMREKIEIVYFDGRRPLFNDPGDNIGKRFDHLEAIHEPQVVVKEYEGVHAFLWEITECLESRAKEFFRQVINDAYPGYEVRKRRPTRILPDHLVTGFLQGSRYDDELLVDW
;
A
#
# COMPACT_ATOMS: atom_id res chain seq x y z
N MET A 1 40.42 -3.61 -26.59
CA MET A 1 39.32 -3.06 -25.74
C MET A 1 38.03 -3.35 -26.48
N PRO A 2 37.02 -3.91 -25.84
CA PRO A 2 35.74 -4.18 -26.48
C PRO A 2 35.15 -2.92 -27.14
N GLU A 3 34.66 -3.03 -28.37
CA GLU A 3 34.16 -1.87 -29.12
C GLU A 3 32.90 -1.27 -28.45
N CYS A 4 32.10 -2.10 -27.79
CA CYS A 4 30.90 -1.63 -27.09
C CYS A 4 31.20 -0.63 -25.94
N LEU A 5 32.44 -0.55 -25.44
CA LEU A 5 32.85 0.41 -24.40
C LEU A 5 33.04 1.83 -24.93
N ASN A 6 33.18 1.99 -26.26
CA ASN A 6 33.27 3.32 -26.87
C ASN A 6 31.89 3.96 -27.06
N VAL A 7 31.31 4.44 -25.95
CA VAL A 7 29.94 4.97 -25.89
C VAL A 7 29.73 6.16 -26.83
N THR A 8 30.81 6.94 -27.14
CA THR A 8 30.71 8.09 -28.06
C THR A 8 30.39 7.69 -29.49
N ASP A 9 30.86 6.52 -29.93
CA ASP A 9 30.70 6.01 -31.28
C ASP A 9 29.40 5.23 -31.51
N TRP A 10 28.60 5.09 -30.43
CA TRP A 10 27.32 4.42 -30.55
C TRP A 10 26.40 5.14 -31.54
N ARG A 11 25.77 4.38 -32.40
CA ARG A 11 24.73 4.80 -33.32
C ARG A 11 23.52 3.87 -33.27
N ALA A 12 22.34 4.35 -33.64
CA ALA A 12 21.18 3.49 -33.83
C ALA A 12 21.47 2.45 -34.96
N SER A 13 21.10 1.20 -34.72
CA SER A 13 21.15 0.16 -35.72
C SER A 13 20.12 0.42 -36.82
N THR A 14 20.48 0.17 -38.08
CA THR A 14 19.56 0.21 -39.20
C THR A 14 18.62 -1.00 -39.15
N LYS A 15 17.51 -0.93 -39.90
CA LYS A 15 16.56 -2.04 -40.01
C LYS A 15 17.22 -3.33 -40.54
N ALA A 16 18.13 -3.22 -41.48
CA ALA A 16 18.86 -4.39 -42.02
C ALA A 16 19.76 -5.03 -40.96
N GLU A 17 20.49 -4.23 -40.19
CA GLU A 17 21.34 -4.70 -39.10
C GLU A 17 20.49 -5.37 -37.98
N ILE A 18 19.32 -4.82 -37.65
CA ILE A 18 18.39 -5.44 -36.69
C ILE A 18 17.91 -6.81 -37.17
N LEU A 19 17.53 -6.92 -38.42
CA LEU A 19 17.10 -8.18 -39.03
C LEU A 19 18.24 -9.21 -39.05
N GLN A 20 19.46 -8.78 -39.41
CA GLN A 20 20.65 -9.61 -39.36
C GLN A 20 20.94 -10.08 -37.92
N TRP A 21 20.86 -9.17 -36.95
CA TRP A 21 21.03 -9.49 -35.53
C TRP A 21 20.02 -10.55 -35.07
N LEU A 22 18.76 -10.47 -35.50
CA LEU A 22 17.72 -11.44 -35.20
C LEU A 22 17.97 -12.80 -35.83
N ASP A 23 18.39 -12.84 -37.12
CA ASP A 23 18.65 -14.08 -37.83
C ASP A 23 19.84 -14.85 -37.26
N ILE A 24 20.93 -14.15 -36.97
CA ILE A 24 22.09 -14.74 -36.25
C ILE A 24 21.66 -15.30 -34.90
N HIS A 25 20.73 -14.66 -34.25
CA HIS A 25 20.33 -15.01 -32.90
C HIS A 25 19.29 -16.11 -32.84
N GLY A 26 18.45 -16.26 -33.81
CA GLY A 26 17.54 -17.40 -33.94
C GLY A 26 18.28 -18.73 -34.15
N LYS A 27 19.45 -18.69 -34.79
CA LYS A 27 20.26 -19.87 -35.09
C LYS A 27 21.33 -20.21 -34.05
N ARG A 28 21.72 -19.26 -33.19
CA ARG A 28 22.80 -19.42 -32.18
C ARG A 28 22.30 -19.32 -30.75
N ALA A 29 21.30 -20.08 -30.36
CA ALA A 29 20.90 -20.20 -28.99
C ALA A 29 21.94 -20.80 -28.01
N LYS A 30 23.17 -21.11 -28.53
CA LYS A 30 24.24 -21.78 -27.74
C LYS A 30 25.53 -20.98 -27.59
N GLY A 31 25.62 -19.74 -28.01
CA GLY A 31 26.87 -18.97 -27.89
C GLY A 31 26.65 -17.64 -27.19
N ALA A 32 27.14 -17.57 -26.00
CA ALA A 32 27.67 -16.45 -25.24
C ALA A 32 27.24 -15.04 -25.71
N ARG A 33 25.96 -14.72 -25.61
CA ARG A 33 25.56 -13.35 -25.38
C ARG A 33 25.68 -13.08 -23.91
N HIS A 34 26.28 -11.95 -23.64
CA HIS A 34 26.38 -11.54 -22.28
C HIS A 34 25.19 -10.64 -22.01
N LEU A 35 24.24 -11.18 -21.28
CA LEU A 35 23.12 -10.44 -20.70
C LEU A 35 23.54 -9.98 -19.31
N LEU A 36 23.42 -8.69 -19.04
CA LEU A 36 23.42 -8.13 -17.72
C LEU A 36 22.09 -7.44 -17.45
N ILE A 37 21.48 -7.70 -16.30
CA ILE A 37 20.30 -6.98 -15.84
C ILE A 37 20.76 -5.90 -14.87
N VAL A 38 20.55 -4.64 -15.24
CA VAL A 38 20.93 -3.48 -14.46
C VAL A 38 19.72 -3.01 -13.67
N ARG A 39 19.74 -3.20 -12.35
CA ARG A 39 18.66 -2.83 -11.41
C ARG A 39 19.09 -1.83 -10.34
N SER A 40 20.39 -1.71 -10.07
CA SER A 40 20.91 -0.85 -9.01
C SER A 40 21.62 0.39 -9.52
N GLN A 41 22.36 0.28 -10.61
CA GLN A 41 23.27 1.30 -11.08
C GLN A 41 22.66 2.31 -12.06
N LEU A 42 21.63 1.95 -12.81
CA LEU A 42 20.96 2.80 -13.79
C LEU A 42 19.44 2.77 -13.58
N ARG A 43 18.83 3.94 -13.56
CA ARG A 43 17.36 4.02 -13.51
C ARG A 43 16.78 3.80 -14.92
N PRO A 44 15.79 2.93 -15.13
CA PRO A 44 15.21 2.67 -16.46
C PRO A 44 14.79 3.93 -17.21
N VAL A 45 14.16 4.89 -16.51
CA VAL A 45 13.72 6.15 -17.10
C VAL A 45 14.90 7.01 -17.58
N ASP A 46 16.04 6.99 -16.89
CA ASP A 46 17.24 7.74 -17.31
C ASP A 46 17.86 7.14 -18.57
N VAL A 47 17.93 5.81 -18.64
CA VAL A 47 18.43 5.10 -19.83
C VAL A 47 17.51 5.34 -21.01
N TYR A 48 16.19 5.21 -20.84
CA TYR A 48 15.22 5.52 -21.89
C TYR A 48 15.39 6.94 -22.43
N CYS A 49 15.37 7.95 -21.54
CA CYS A 49 15.51 9.35 -21.94
C CYS A 49 16.86 9.63 -22.62
N TYR A 50 17.91 8.95 -22.19
CA TYR A 50 19.23 9.04 -22.77
C TYR A 50 19.26 8.46 -24.21
N LEU A 51 18.73 7.25 -24.38
CA LEU A 51 18.70 6.61 -25.70
C LEU A 51 17.82 7.38 -26.69
N VAL A 52 16.65 7.88 -26.22
CA VAL A 52 15.79 8.76 -27.04
C VAL A 52 16.51 10.06 -27.40
N ALA A 53 17.24 10.67 -26.46
CA ALA A 53 17.97 11.91 -26.73
C ALA A 53 19.10 11.74 -27.78
N ARG A 54 19.67 10.54 -27.82
CA ARG A 54 20.76 10.22 -28.79
C ARG A 54 20.26 9.70 -30.11
N PHE A 55 19.28 8.82 -30.09
CA PHE A 55 18.93 7.97 -31.23
C PHE A 55 17.50 8.19 -31.74
N GLY A 56 16.71 9.01 -31.03
CA GLY A 56 15.31 9.22 -31.37
C GLY A 56 14.40 8.12 -30.80
N THR A 57 13.36 7.78 -31.54
CA THR A 57 12.36 6.79 -31.09
C THR A 57 12.98 5.39 -30.95
N PRO A 58 12.48 4.56 -30.00
CA PRO A 58 12.90 3.16 -29.89
C PRO A 58 12.83 2.43 -31.23
N ASN A 59 13.91 1.75 -31.56
CA ASN A 59 14.09 1.05 -32.85
C ASN A 59 14.19 -0.48 -32.69
N GLY A 60 14.01 -1.01 -31.48
CA GLY A 60 14.11 -2.43 -31.25
C GLY A 60 12.91 -3.23 -31.74
N ILE A 61 13.08 -4.55 -31.87
CA ILE A 61 12.06 -5.43 -32.44
C ILE A 61 10.79 -5.51 -31.58
N GLN A 62 10.93 -5.46 -30.27
CA GLN A 62 9.80 -5.55 -29.36
C GLN A 62 8.89 -4.32 -29.50
N ASN A 63 9.45 -3.17 -29.89
CA ASN A 63 8.66 -1.97 -30.10
C ASN A 63 7.68 -2.13 -31.32
N PHE A 64 7.96 -3.03 -32.24
CA PHE A 64 7.06 -3.35 -33.38
C PHE A 64 6.04 -4.45 -33.02
N LEU A 65 6.36 -5.30 -32.03
CA LEU A 65 5.53 -6.44 -31.65
C LEU A 65 4.61 -6.13 -30.47
N ARG A 66 4.86 -5.04 -29.74
CA ARG A 66 4.13 -4.68 -28.51
C ARG A 66 2.68 -4.29 -28.82
N ARG A 67 1.82 -4.53 -27.83
CA ARG A 67 0.46 -4.01 -27.80
C ARG A 67 0.47 -2.55 -27.33
N ASP A 68 -0.56 -1.78 -27.66
CA ASP A 68 -0.73 -0.38 -27.23
C ASP A 68 -1.21 -0.23 -25.78
N ASP A 69 -1.03 -1.27 -24.98
CA ASP A 69 -1.35 -1.30 -23.56
C ASP A 69 -0.10 -1.52 -22.71
N SER A 70 -0.26 -1.53 -21.38
CA SER A 70 0.84 -1.79 -20.46
C SER A 70 1.14 -3.28 -20.24
N ASP A 71 0.45 -4.18 -20.96
CA ASP A 71 0.60 -5.63 -20.82
C ASP A 71 1.74 -6.19 -21.70
N ASN A 72 2.87 -5.51 -21.66
CA ASN A 72 4.09 -5.93 -22.35
C ASN A 72 5.20 -6.15 -21.31
N TRP A 73 5.88 -7.29 -21.39
CA TRP A 73 7.03 -7.58 -20.53
C TRP A 73 8.18 -6.58 -20.78
N ILE A 74 8.48 -6.29 -22.07
CA ILE A 74 9.44 -5.28 -22.48
C ILE A 74 8.67 -4.02 -22.86
N HIS A 75 8.88 -2.94 -22.12
CA HIS A 75 8.17 -1.68 -22.34
C HIS A 75 8.78 -0.83 -23.46
N TRP A 76 10.09 -0.91 -23.65
CA TRP A 76 10.83 -0.24 -24.71
C TRP A 76 12.12 -0.98 -25.00
N ASP A 77 12.60 -0.90 -26.24
CA ASP A 77 13.86 -1.49 -26.62
C ASP A 77 14.59 -0.70 -27.72
N PHE A 78 15.92 -0.78 -27.67
CA PHE A 78 16.83 -0.14 -28.61
C PHE A 78 17.89 -1.14 -29.09
N ASN A 79 18.13 -1.16 -30.39
CA ASN A 79 19.30 -1.78 -30.99
C ASN A 79 20.31 -0.68 -31.35
N VAL A 80 21.52 -0.83 -30.84
CA VAL A 80 22.63 0.12 -30.96
C VAL A 80 23.84 -0.60 -31.49
N LYS A 81 24.63 0.06 -32.33
CA LYS A 81 25.86 -0.47 -32.87
C LYS A 81 27.05 0.41 -32.51
N SER A 82 28.20 -0.22 -32.19
CA SER A 82 29.48 0.41 -31.94
C SER A 82 30.56 -0.37 -32.72
N GLY A 83 31.05 0.18 -33.87
CA GLY A 83 31.88 -0.60 -34.76
C GLY A 83 31.17 -1.87 -35.23
N GLU A 84 31.79 -3.03 -35.01
CA GLU A 84 31.17 -4.33 -35.29
C GLU A 84 30.36 -4.88 -34.11
N ALA A 85 30.45 -4.27 -32.91
CA ALA A 85 29.70 -4.72 -31.74
C ALA A 85 28.24 -4.30 -31.82
N ASP A 86 27.35 -5.25 -31.49
CA ASP A 86 25.91 -5.02 -31.32
C ASP A 86 25.57 -4.93 -29.84
N LEU A 87 24.76 -3.92 -29.48
CA LEU A 87 24.21 -3.72 -28.15
C LEU A 87 22.68 -3.66 -28.25
N TYR A 88 22.03 -4.33 -27.36
CA TYR A 88 20.58 -4.30 -27.21
C TYR A 88 20.21 -3.86 -25.80
N PHE A 89 19.37 -2.85 -25.71
CA PHE A 89 18.82 -2.34 -24.45
C PHE A 89 17.33 -2.58 -24.43
N ALA A 90 16.84 -3.19 -23.37
CA ALA A 90 15.42 -3.37 -23.15
C ALA A 90 15.04 -2.94 -21.74
N GLY A 91 14.00 -2.15 -21.63
CA GLY A 91 13.43 -1.76 -20.34
C GLY A 91 12.25 -2.63 -19.98
N THR A 92 12.31 -3.22 -18.80
CA THR A 92 11.19 -3.89 -18.13
C THR A 92 10.58 -2.97 -17.08
N LEU A 93 9.92 -3.52 -16.07
CA LEU A 93 9.28 -2.74 -15.00
C LEU A 93 10.24 -1.85 -14.22
N ARG A 94 11.37 -2.42 -13.79
CA ARG A 94 12.32 -1.75 -12.89
C ARG A 94 13.75 -1.91 -13.32
N ASP A 95 13.99 -2.72 -14.34
CA ASP A 95 15.30 -3.14 -14.75
C ASP A 95 15.58 -2.71 -16.18
N VAL A 96 16.86 -2.60 -16.52
CA VAL A 96 17.35 -2.45 -17.89
C VAL A 96 18.16 -3.69 -18.24
N HIS A 97 17.71 -4.40 -19.24
CA HIS A 97 18.45 -5.53 -19.80
C HIS A 97 19.42 -5.01 -20.84
N VAL A 98 20.68 -5.33 -20.67
CA VAL A 98 21.75 -4.97 -21.60
C VAL A 98 22.34 -6.26 -22.15
N ILE A 99 22.21 -6.45 -23.46
CA ILE A 99 22.81 -7.58 -24.17
C ILE A 99 23.88 -7.03 -25.09
N VAL A 100 25.07 -7.61 -25.06
CA VAL A 100 26.18 -7.26 -25.96
C VAL A 100 26.63 -8.49 -26.74
N SER A 101 27.11 -8.28 -27.95
CA SER A 101 27.64 -9.35 -28.80
C SER A 101 29.04 -9.80 -28.42
N GLU A 102 29.72 -9.03 -27.57
CA GLU A 102 31.08 -9.30 -27.09
C GLU A 102 31.04 -9.91 -25.67
N PHE A 103 32.11 -10.65 -25.33
CA PHE A 103 32.31 -11.10 -23.95
C PHE A 103 32.84 -9.96 -23.08
N LEU A 104 32.19 -9.63 -21.97
CA LEU A 104 32.66 -8.64 -21.01
C LEU A 104 32.96 -9.28 -19.65
N THR A 105 34.11 -8.92 -19.08
CA THR A 105 34.43 -9.21 -17.68
C THR A 105 33.59 -8.31 -16.76
N ASP A 106 33.62 -8.58 -15.46
CA ASP A 106 32.91 -7.77 -14.46
C ASP A 106 33.39 -6.31 -14.47
N GLU A 107 34.69 -6.10 -14.59
CA GLU A 107 35.28 -4.78 -14.67
C GLU A 107 34.84 -4.05 -15.94
N GLN A 108 34.75 -4.75 -17.07
CA GLN A 108 34.27 -4.17 -18.33
C GLN A 108 32.78 -3.84 -18.29
N TRP A 109 31.96 -4.66 -17.61
CA TRP A 109 30.57 -4.31 -17.36
C TRP A 109 30.44 -3.04 -16.50
N LYS A 110 31.25 -2.93 -15.43
CA LYS A 110 31.32 -1.70 -14.63
C LYS A 110 31.75 -0.51 -15.49
N GLU A 111 32.80 -0.67 -16.30
CA GLU A 111 33.30 0.39 -17.19
C GLU A 111 32.20 0.85 -18.15
N LEU A 112 31.46 -0.08 -18.79
CA LEU A 112 30.32 0.24 -19.66
C LEU A 112 29.26 1.08 -18.94
N ILE A 113 28.84 0.64 -17.74
CA ILE A 113 27.83 1.34 -16.95
C ILE A 113 28.31 2.74 -16.57
N LEU A 114 29.57 2.90 -16.15
CA LEU A 114 30.15 4.18 -15.80
C LEU A 114 30.27 5.10 -17.03
N ALA A 115 30.67 4.57 -18.20
CA ALA A 115 30.71 5.31 -19.44
C ALA A 115 29.33 5.83 -19.86
N VAL A 116 28.29 5.03 -19.72
CA VAL A 116 26.89 5.45 -19.94
C VAL A 116 26.49 6.55 -18.97
N LYS A 117 26.82 6.43 -17.67
CA LYS A 117 26.55 7.48 -16.67
C LYS A 117 27.26 8.80 -17.02
N GLN A 118 28.48 8.73 -17.47
CA GLN A 118 29.24 9.92 -17.89
C GLN A 118 28.64 10.56 -19.14
N ASP A 119 28.22 9.76 -20.11
CA ASP A 119 27.61 10.24 -21.34
C ASP A 119 26.23 10.87 -21.13
N PHE A 120 25.52 10.52 -20.03
CA PHE A 120 24.30 11.23 -19.62
C PHE A 120 24.49 12.73 -19.47
N LYS A 121 25.70 13.18 -19.07
CA LYS A 121 26.01 14.60 -18.92
C LYS A 121 26.14 15.31 -20.26
N ARG A 122 26.71 14.65 -21.27
CA ARG A 122 26.89 15.18 -22.64
C ARG A 122 25.55 15.53 -23.30
N VAL A 123 24.52 14.70 -23.09
CA VAL A 123 23.18 14.92 -23.66
C VAL A 123 22.17 15.41 -22.61
N GLY A 124 22.64 15.97 -21.51
CA GLY A 124 21.83 16.38 -20.37
C GLY A 124 20.62 17.25 -20.68
N PRO A 125 20.76 18.34 -21.49
CA PRO A 125 19.64 19.19 -21.87
C PRO A 125 18.58 18.44 -22.69
N GLN A 126 18.99 17.64 -23.68
CA GLN A 126 18.09 16.86 -24.54
C GLN A 126 17.37 15.78 -23.72
N LYS A 127 18.12 15.04 -22.88
CA LYS A 127 17.55 14.06 -21.93
C LYS A 127 16.49 14.69 -21.01
N SER A 128 16.76 15.89 -20.49
CA SER A 128 15.82 16.61 -19.65
C SER A 128 14.55 17.04 -20.40
N ASN A 129 14.67 17.39 -21.66
CA ASN A 129 13.51 17.72 -22.50
C ASN A 129 12.66 16.49 -22.76
N VAL A 130 13.26 15.34 -23.05
CA VAL A 130 12.54 14.07 -23.16
C VAL A 130 11.78 13.75 -21.86
N LEU A 131 12.45 13.82 -20.70
CA LEU A 131 11.81 13.55 -19.43
C LEU A 131 10.60 14.47 -19.15
N ARG A 132 10.69 15.76 -19.52
CA ARG A 132 9.59 16.72 -19.34
C ARG A 132 8.41 16.44 -20.27
N SER A 133 8.62 15.80 -21.43
CA SER A 133 7.55 15.44 -22.34
C SER A 133 6.79 14.19 -21.91
N LEU A 134 7.33 13.40 -20.96
CA LEU A 134 6.67 12.18 -20.48
C LEU A 134 5.51 12.52 -19.56
N GLU A 135 4.44 11.75 -19.66
CA GLU A 135 3.36 11.80 -18.69
C GLU A 135 3.82 11.26 -17.33
N LYS A 136 3.39 11.93 -16.26
CA LYS A 136 3.80 11.57 -14.91
C LYS A 136 2.68 10.88 -14.15
N TYR A 137 2.95 9.67 -13.72
CA TYR A 137 2.12 8.88 -12.81
C TYR A 137 2.82 8.70 -11.46
N VAL A 138 2.04 8.59 -10.40
CA VAL A 138 2.52 8.32 -9.04
C VAL A 138 1.90 7.03 -8.55
N VAL A 139 2.72 6.11 -8.04
CA VAL A 139 2.25 4.97 -7.24
C VAL A 139 2.03 5.46 -5.83
N PHE A 140 0.87 5.19 -5.23
CA PHE A 140 0.53 5.67 -3.91
C PHE A 140 0.08 4.54 -2.97
N GLN A 141 0.27 4.75 -1.67
CA GLN A 141 -0.17 3.79 -0.66
C GLN A 141 -1.66 3.96 -0.35
N LYS A 142 -2.41 2.88 -0.37
CA LYS A 142 -3.82 2.85 0.02
C LYS A 142 -3.93 2.73 1.55
N LYS A 143 -4.09 3.84 2.24
CA LYS A 143 -4.23 3.86 3.71
C LYS A 143 -5.35 2.95 4.22
N TYR A 144 -6.46 2.87 3.47
CA TYR A 144 -7.58 1.99 3.84
C TYR A 144 -7.14 0.53 3.98
N VAL A 145 -6.42 -0.02 3.00
CA VAL A 145 -6.00 -1.44 3.02
C VAL A 145 -5.08 -1.72 4.20
N SER A 146 -4.10 -0.84 4.46
CA SER A 146 -3.20 -1.01 5.60
C SER A 146 -3.94 -0.96 6.93
N LEU A 147 -4.90 -0.04 7.06
CA LEU A 147 -5.73 0.08 8.28
C LEU A 147 -6.70 -1.10 8.42
N ALA A 148 -7.29 -1.58 7.32
CA ALA A 148 -8.19 -2.72 7.33
C ALA A 148 -7.48 -4.00 7.78
N ASN A 149 -6.25 -4.25 7.28
CA ASN A 149 -5.45 -5.38 7.73
C ASN A 149 -5.13 -5.29 9.22
N LEU A 150 -4.66 -4.12 9.69
CA LEU A 150 -4.37 -3.93 11.12
C LEU A 150 -5.61 -4.11 12.01
N CYS A 151 -6.78 -3.61 11.56
CA CYS A 151 -8.03 -3.84 12.28
C CYS A 151 -8.45 -5.31 12.27
N ALA A 152 -8.22 -6.03 11.18
CA ALA A 152 -8.51 -7.46 11.07
C ALA A 152 -7.64 -8.29 12.02
N ASP A 153 -6.34 -7.97 12.11
CA ASP A 153 -5.42 -8.62 13.06
C ASP A 153 -5.87 -8.40 14.51
N LEU A 154 -6.19 -7.16 14.88
CA LEU A 154 -6.71 -6.85 16.23
C LEU A 154 -8.05 -7.54 16.53
N HIS A 155 -8.92 -7.63 15.54
CA HIS A 155 -10.20 -8.34 15.65
C HIS A 155 -9.97 -9.85 15.91
N ALA A 156 -9.06 -10.47 15.17
CA ALA A 156 -8.68 -11.87 15.37
C ALA A 156 -8.11 -12.10 16.77
N ASP A 157 -7.16 -11.24 17.20
CA ASP A 157 -6.58 -11.32 18.54
C ASP A 157 -7.64 -11.21 19.67
N ILE A 158 -8.69 -10.39 19.47
CA ILE A 158 -9.78 -10.26 20.44
C ILE A 158 -10.64 -11.54 20.47
N LEU A 159 -10.93 -12.12 19.30
CA LEU A 159 -11.71 -13.36 19.19
C LEU A 159 -10.98 -14.56 19.76
N ASP A 160 -9.66 -14.63 19.59
CA ASP A 160 -8.81 -15.72 20.06
C ASP A 160 -8.44 -15.57 21.55
N ALA A 161 -8.82 -14.46 22.18
CA ALA A 161 -8.54 -14.24 23.59
C ALA A 161 -9.21 -15.32 24.46
N PRO A 162 -8.50 -15.87 25.48
CA PRO A 162 -9.08 -16.86 26.38
C PRO A 162 -10.29 -16.28 27.10
N PRO A 163 -11.26 -17.13 27.48
CA PRO A 163 -12.45 -16.67 28.21
C PRO A 163 -12.06 -15.98 29.52
N TYR A 164 -12.93 -15.07 29.98
CA TYR A 164 -12.72 -14.40 31.23
C TYR A 164 -12.93 -15.39 32.42
N GLU A 165 -11.88 -15.52 33.21
CA GLU A 165 -11.91 -16.25 34.45
C GLU A 165 -11.75 -15.23 35.59
N PRO A 166 -12.74 -15.06 36.50
CA PRO A 166 -12.59 -14.12 37.59
C PRO A 166 -11.43 -14.53 38.49
N PRO A 167 -10.69 -13.58 39.08
CA PRO A 167 -9.61 -13.91 39.99
C PRO A 167 -10.15 -14.64 41.24
N PRO A 168 -9.34 -15.52 41.84
CA PRO A 168 -9.74 -16.22 43.11
C PRO A 168 -10.12 -15.22 44.19
N ARG A 169 -11.25 -15.43 44.83
CA ARG A 169 -11.81 -14.50 45.82
C ARG A 169 -11.12 -14.52 47.20
N SER A 170 -10.32 -15.53 47.46
CA SER A 170 -9.60 -15.65 48.74
C SER A 170 -8.19 -16.19 48.52
N ALA A 171 -7.23 -15.63 49.24
CA ALA A 171 -5.92 -16.24 49.35
C ALA A 171 -6.03 -17.44 50.30
N PRO A 172 -5.52 -18.62 49.93
CA PRO A 172 -5.42 -19.76 50.81
C PRO A 172 -4.51 -19.45 52.02
N ALA A 173 -4.79 -20.08 53.13
CA ALA A 173 -4.11 -19.80 54.40
C ALA A 173 -2.66 -20.30 54.50
N TYR A 174 -2.14 -21.01 53.48
CA TYR A 174 -0.83 -21.67 53.51
C TYR A 174 0.08 -21.23 52.37
N SER A 175 1.42 -21.24 52.57
CA SER A 175 2.46 -20.69 51.70
C SER A 175 2.52 -21.29 50.28
N GLU A 176 2.21 -22.58 50.10
CA GLU A 176 2.20 -23.23 48.78
C GLU A 176 1.10 -22.71 47.85
N ASP A 177 0.01 -22.23 48.43
CA ASP A 177 -1.12 -21.70 47.72
C ASP A 177 -0.88 -20.23 47.26
N THR A 178 0.08 -19.54 47.87
CA THR A 178 0.43 -18.15 47.48
C THR A 178 0.99 -18.07 46.09
N GLU A 179 1.80 -19.02 45.63
CA GLU A 179 2.33 -19.08 44.29
C GLU A 179 1.25 -19.33 43.25
N LEU A 180 0.31 -20.24 43.53
CA LEU A 180 -0.84 -20.51 42.67
C LEU A 180 -1.76 -19.26 42.55
N LEU A 181 -1.98 -18.54 43.63
CA LEU A 181 -2.71 -17.28 43.58
C LEU A 181 -1.99 -16.23 42.75
N GLN A 182 -0.68 -16.06 42.92
CA GLN A 182 0.13 -15.13 42.12
C GLN A 182 0.10 -15.48 40.65
N GLN A 183 0.21 -16.76 40.28
CA GLN A 183 0.10 -17.21 38.88
C GLN A 183 -1.29 -16.97 38.33
N ALA A 184 -2.36 -17.21 39.08
CA ALA A 184 -3.72 -16.92 38.63
C ALA A 184 -3.93 -15.42 38.40
N MET A 185 -3.49 -14.58 39.38
CA MET A 185 -3.55 -13.11 39.22
C MET A 185 -2.74 -12.60 38.05
N LYS A 186 -1.57 -13.19 37.82
CA LYS A 186 -0.75 -12.85 36.65
C LYS A 186 -1.46 -13.17 35.34
N ARG A 187 -2.07 -14.36 35.21
CA ARG A 187 -2.84 -14.74 33.99
C ARG A 187 -3.99 -13.76 33.75
N VAL A 188 -4.75 -13.41 34.75
CA VAL A 188 -5.86 -12.43 34.65
C VAL A 188 -5.33 -11.07 34.21
N SER A 189 -4.23 -10.61 34.81
CA SER A 189 -3.63 -9.32 34.50
C SER A 189 -3.05 -9.30 33.06
N ASP A 190 -2.35 -10.35 32.66
CA ASP A 190 -1.76 -10.47 31.31
C ASP A 190 -2.88 -10.49 30.25
N ARG A 191 -3.94 -11.28 30.48
CA ARG A 191 -5.13 -11.27 29.62
C ARG A 191 -5.77 -9.88 29.53
N ALA A 192 -5.99 -9.25 30.68
CA ALA A 192 -6.61 -7.93 30.73
C ALA A 192 -5.80 -6.90 29.95
N ASN A 193 -4.48 -6.87 30.15
CA ASN A 193 -3.60 -5.92 29.46
C ASN A 193 -3.60 -6.13 27.93
N ALA A 194 -3.52 -7.38 27.48
CA ALA A 194 -3.53 -7.70 26.04
C ALA A 194 -4.90 -7.41 25.41
N LEU A 195 -5.97 -7.99 25.98
CA LEU A 195 -7.31 -7.90 25.41
C LEU A 195 -7.86 -6.47 25.43
N TYR A 196 -7.80 -5.79 26.56
CA TYR A 196 -8.38 -4.45 26.68
C TYR A 196 -7.56 -3.42 25.88
N GLY A 197 -6.23 -3.62 25.82
CA GLY A 197 -5.38 -2.84 24.93
C GLY A 197 -5.77 -3.00 23.45
N ASN A 198 -6.07 -4.23 23.01
CA ASN A 198 -6.52 -4.49 21.66
C ASN A 198 -7.95 -3.96 21.40
N CYS A 199 -8.86 -4.07 22.37
CA CYS A 199 -10.18 -3.45 22.28
C CYS A 199 -10.09 -1.92 22.11
N LEU A 200 -9.27 -1.25 22.90
CA LEU A 200 -9.05 0.19 22.79
C LEU A 200 -8.44 0.57 21.44
N LYS A 201 -7.38 -0.11 21.01
CA LYS A 201 -6.76 0.13 19.71
C LYS A 201 -7.76 -0.04 18.57
N LEU A 202 -8.54 -1.13 18.58
CA LEU A 202 -9.53 -1.40 17.54
C LEU A 202 -10.61 -0.31 17.51
N ARG A 203 -11.18 0.09 18.66
CA ARG A 203 -12.14 1.21 18.74
C ARG A 203 -11.60 2.52 18.20
N LEU A 204 -10.31 2.82 18.40
CA LEU A 204 -9.67 4.02 17.85
C LEU A 204 -9.44 3.93 16.35
N LEU A 205 -9.09 2.75 15.83
CA LEU A 205 -8.71 2.56 14.43
C LEU A 205 -9.90 2.36 13.50
N ILE A 206 -10.99 1.72 13.93
CA ILE A 206 -12.18 1.47 13.10
C ILE A 206 -12.70 2.75 12.42
N PRO A 207 -12.92 3.89 13.12
CA PRO A 207 -13.37 5.11 12.47
C PRO A 207 -12.37 5.69 11.49
N ILE A 208 -11.06 5.55 11.76
CA ILE A 208 -10.00 6.03 10.87
C ILE A 208 -9.95 5.18 9.60
N MET A 209 -10.11 3.86 9.73
CA MET A 209 -10.24 2.93 8.62
C MET A 209 -11.46 3.28 7.75
N ALA A 210 -12.62 3.49 8.37
CA ALA A 210 -13.83 3.86 7.65
C ALA A 210 -13.69 5.23 6.94
N GLU A 211 -13.06 6.20 7.58
CA GLU A 211 -12.77 7.50 6.97
C GLU A 211 -11.82 7.35 5.77
N ALA A 212 -10.80 6.51 5.87
CA ALA A 212 -9.90 6.20 4.77
C ALA A 212 -10.63 5.54 3.60
N PHE A 213 -11.62 4.67 3.85
CA PHE A 213 -12.48 4.07 2.84
C PHE A 213 -13.34 5.13 2.11
N ILE A 214 -14.00 6.01 2.86
CA ILE A 214 -14.80 7.10 2.29
C ILE A 214 -13.92 8.02 1.42
N ASN A 215 -12.71 8.33 1.88
CA ASN A 215 -11.77 9.13 1.13
C ASN A 215 -11.27 8.42 -0.14
N MET A 216 -11.16 7.09 -0.15
CA MET A 216 -10.87 6.32 -1.37
C MET A 216 -12.03 6.42 -2.38
N ILE A 217 -13.28 6.34 -1.94
CA ILE A 217 -14.45 6.56 -2.81
C ILE A 217 -14.40 7.96 -3.41
N ILE A 218 -14.13 8.99 -2.61
CA ILE A 218 -14.01 10.36 -3.09
C ILE A 218 -12.85 10.49 -4.10
N LEU A 219 -11.69 9.90 -3.81
CA LEU A 219 -10.54 9.90 -4.72
C LEU A 219 -10.90 9.30 -6.08
N VAL A 220 -11.63 8.19 -6.08
CA VAL A 220 -11.97 7.46 -7.31
C VAL A 220 -13.08 8.17 -8.09
N PHE A 221 -14.16 8.57 -7.44
CA PHE A 221 -15.40 8.97 -8.09
C PHE A 221 -15.73 10.47 -8.05
N CYS A 222 -14.90 11.30 -7.40
CA CYS A 222 -15.18 12.75 -7.34
C CYS A 222 -15.34 13.33 -8.74
N LYS A 223 -16.41 14.11 -8.97
CA LYS A 223 -16.70 14.80 -10.22
C LYS A 223 -15.61 15.81 -10.56
N ASP A 224 -15.30 15.97 -11.84
CA ASP A 224 -14.24 16.88 -12.31
C ASP A 224 -14.51 18.33 -11.91
N SER A 225 -15.78 18.77 -11.94
CA SER A 225 -16.18 20.11 -11.49
C SER A 225 -15.80 20.45 -10.04
N ILE A 226 -15.59 19.42 -9.21
CA ILE A 226 -15.13 19.58 -7.83
C ILE A 226 -13.62 19.33 -7.77
N ARG A 227 -13.14 18.25 -8.40
CA ARG A 227 -11.73 17.82 -8.41
C ARG A 227 -10.80 18.90 -8.97
N ASP A 228 -11.19 19.57 -10.03
CA ASP A 228 -10.39 20.61 -10.69
C ASP A 228 -10.34 21.90 -9.89
N ASN A 229 -11.33 22.14 -9.03
CA ASN A 229 -11.30 23.24 -8.07
C ASN A 229 -10.68 22.78 -6.74
N HIS A 230 -9.40 23.11 -6.52
CA HIS A 230 -8.68 22.68 -5.32
C HIS A 230 -9.39 23.05 -4.01
N ALA A 231 -9.95 24.24 -3.89
CA ALA A 231 -10.63 24.69 -2.68
C ALA A 231 -11.91 23.86 -2.41
N ARG A 232 -12.72 23.60 -3.44
CA ARG A 232 -13.91 22.75 -3.34
C ARG A 232 -13.56 21.31 -2.99
N TYR A 233 -12.54 20.76 -3.64
CA TYR A 233 -12.07 19.41 -3.34
C TYR A 233 -11.58 19.27 -1.90
N GLN A 234 -10.77 20.22 -1.43
CA GLN A 234 -10.28 20.23 -0.04
C GLN A 234 -11.42 20.42 0.97
N ALA A 235 -12.39 21.28 0.67
CA ALA A 235 -13.59 21.46 1.52
C ALA A 235 -14.39 20.14 1.63
N PHE A 236 -14.58 19.45 0.51
CA PHE A 236 -15.30 18.17 0.49
C PHE A 236 -14.56 17.07 1.29
N VAL A 237 -13.26 16.88 1.06
CA VAL A 237 -12.46 15.84 1.75
C VAL A 237 -12.35 16.12 3.26
N ARG A 238 -12.29 17.41 3.66
CA ARG A 238 -12.16 17.82 5.07
C ARG A 238 -13.50 18.00 5.79
N ALA A 239 -14.61 17.92 5.11
CA ALA A 239 -15.92 17.98 5.74
C ALA A 239 -16.11 16.86 6.78
N LYS A 240 -16.97 17.08 7.77
CA LYS A 240 -17.33 16.04 8.75
C LYS A 240 -17.88 14.80 8.02
N ILE A 241 -17.64 13.63 8.57
CA ILE A 241 -18.07 12.35 7.96
C ILE A 241 -19.57 12.35 7.59
N PRO A 242 -20.50 12.77 8.45
CA PRO A 242 -21.91 12.81 8.09
C PRO A 242 -22.21 13.69 6.87
N GLU A 243 -21.51 14.81 6.74
CA GLU A 243 -21.68 15.72 5.61
C GLU A 243 -21.12 15.13 4.31
N ARG A 244 -19.95 14.50 4.38
CA ARG A 244 -19.38 13.76 3.24
C ARG A 244 -20.33 12.68 2.75
N LEU A 245 -20.87 11.85 3.66
CA LEU A 245 -21.81 10.79 3.32
C LEU A 245 -23.10 11.32 2.70
N ARG A 246 -23.60 12.45 3.21
CA ARG A 246 -24.80 13.10 2.68
C ARG A 246 -24.62 13.58 1.24
N THR A 247 -23.43 14.04 0.89
CA THR A 247 -23.14 14.68 -0.39
C THR A 247 -22.40 13.78 -1.38
N LEU A 248 -22.15 12.49 -1.05
CA LEU A 248 -21.41 11.58 -1.93
C LEU A 248 -22.04 11.47 -3.32
N ARG A 249 -23.36 11.21 -3.42
CA ARG A 249 -24.05 11.08 -4.71
C ARG A 249 -24.04 12.38 -5.51
N GLU A 250 -24.17 13.51 -4.83
CA GLU A 250 -24.12 14.82 -5.47
C GLU A 250 -22.73 15.12 -6.04
N ASN A 251 -21.66 14.80 -5.28
CA ASN A 251 -20.29 15.19 -5.56
C ASN A 251 -19.46 14.12 -6.28
N CYS A 252 -19.96 12.88 -6.34
CA CYS A 252 -19.30 11.75 -6.98
C CYS A 252 -20.19 11.16 -8.08
N PHE A 253 -19.57 10.64 -9.13
CA PHE A 253 -20.28 9.86 -10.15
C PHE A 253 -20.38 8.39 -9.74
N GLY A 254 -21.19 7.59 -10.45
CA GLY A 254 -21.31 6.15 -10.24
C GLY A 254 -22.23 5.74 -9.09
N PHE A 255 -22.91 6.70 -8.40
CA PHE A 255 -23.92 6.39 -7.39
C PHE A 255 -25.31 6.30 -8.00
N CYS A 256 -26.00 5.16 -7.84
CA CYS A 256 -27.39 4.96 -8.28
C CYS A 256 -28.42 5.37 -7.22
N ARG A 257 -28.03 5.39 -5.94
CA ARG A 257 -28.90 5.79 -4.81
C ARG A 257 -28.13 6.50 -3.71
N ASP A 258 -28.84 7.21 -2.85
CA ASP A 258 -28.27 7.83 -1.66
C ASP A 258 -28.03 6.81 -0.55
N ILE A 259 -27.10 7.12 0.34
CA ILE A 259 -26.87 6.34 1.55
C ILE A 259 -28.04 6.54 2.51
N LYS A 260 -28.63 5.45 2.99
CA LYS A 260 -29.76 5.47 3.92
C LYS A 260 -29.29 5.89 5.31
N ARG A 261 -29.48 7.17 5.66
CA ARG A 261 -29.08 7.71 6.96
C ARG A 261 -30.00 7.32 8.10
N GLU A 262 -31.18 6.84 7.80
CA GLU A 262 -32.17 6.31 8.76
C GLU A 262 -31.93 4.82 9.05
N SER A 263 -30.94 4.18 8.41
CA SER A 263 -30.63 2.78 8.64
C SER A 263 -29.97 2.54 9.99
N GLU A 264 -30.21 1.38 10.57
CA GLU A 264 -29.56 0.97 11.81
C GLU A 264 -28.04 0.88 11.63
N LEU A 265 -27.55 0.45 10.46
CA LEU A 265 -26.13 0.42 10.14
C LEU A 265 -25.48 1.80 10.20
N TYR A 266 -26.14 2.83 9.67
CA TYR A 266 -25.65 4.21 9.79
C TYR A 266 -25.64 4.68 11.24
N ALA A 267 -26.72 4.43 12.00
CA ALA A 267 -26.80 4.81 13.41
C ALA A 267 -25.72 4.13 14.25
N ASN A 268 -25.45 2.84 13.99
CA ASN A 268 -24.37 2.08 14.63
C ASN A 268 -23.00 2.67 14.29
N PHE A 269 -22.75 2.95 13.01
CA PHE A 269 -21.52 3.59 12.55
C PHE A 269 -21.28 4.94 13.27
N MET A 270 -22.30 5.78 13.37
CA MET A 270 -22.18 7.08 14.05
C MET A 270 -21.88 6.92 15.54
N ARG A 271 -22.47 5.91 16.22
CA ARG A 271 -22.16 5.61 17.62
C ARG A 271 -20.68 5.22 17.80
N VAL A 272 -20.11 4.46 16.88
CA VAL A 272 -18.69 4.10 16.91
C VAL A 272 -17.79 5.35 16.76
N ILE A 273 -18.16 6.27 15.87
CA ILE A 273 -17.46 7.56 15.71
C ILE A 273 -17.49 8.37 17.03
N ASP A 274 -18.66 8.46 17.68
CA ASP A 274 -18.83 9.23 18.91
C ASP A 274 -18.07 8.60 20.09
N LYS A 275 -18.08 7.27 20.22
CA LYS A 275 -17.27 6.56 21.22
C LYS A 275 -15.78 6.85 21.05
N ARG A 276 -15.26 6.84 19.82
CA ARG A 276 -13.86 7.18 19.54
C ARG A 276 -13.53 8.63 19.93
N ASN A 277 -14.40 9.55 19.58
CA ASN A 277 -14.19 10.97 19.92
C ASN A 277 -14.15 11.17 21.44
N PHE A 278 -15.03 10.50 22.18
CA PHE A 278 -14.99 10.52 23.65
C PHE A 278 -13.65 9.97 24.20
N ALA A 279 -13.20 8.82 23.71
CA ALA A 279 -11.97 8.20 24.16
C ALA A 279 -10.71 9.06 23.83
N LEU A 280 -10.68 9.69 22.63
CA LEU A 280 -9.53 10.52 22.22
C LEU A 280 -9.38 11.81 23.02
N HIS A 281 -10.50 12.39 23.49
CA HIS A 281 -10.46 13.64 24.24
C HIS A 281 -10.11 13.44 25.72
N GLY A 282 -9.94 12.17 26.17
CA GLY A 282 -9.60 11.86 27.55
C GLY A 282 -10.62 12.40 28.56
N ASN A 283 -11.89 12.52 28.15
CA ASN A 283 -12.95 12.99 29.02
C ASN A 283 -13.14 12.01 30.17
N VAL A 284 -13.12 12.52 31.39
CA VAL A 284 -13.40 11.76 32.61
C VAL A 284 -14.84 12.03 33.07
N ASP A 285 -15.67 11.03 33.04
CA ASP A 285 -17.03 11.09 33.56
C ASP A 285 -17.16 10.09 34.70
N PRO A 286 -17.03 10.53 35.98
CA PRO A 286 -17.07 9.65 37.11
C PRO A 286 -18.38 8.86 37.24
N MET A 287 -19.50 9.38 36.72
CA MET A 287 -20.76 8.68 36.75
C MET A 287 -20.87 7.57 35.73
N ARG A 288 -20.23 7.77 34.56
CA ARG A 288 -20.15 6.76 33.47
C ARG A 288 -19.10 5.69 33.76
N GLU A 289 -17.98 6.10 34.39
CA GLU A 289 -16.83 5.26 34.65
C GLU A 289 -16.82 4.75 36.12
N LYS A 290 -17.96 4.83 36.82
CA LYS A 290 -18.06 4.40 38.20
C LYS A 290 -17.83 2.89 38.33
N ILE A 291 -16.97 2.50 39.24
CA ILE A 291 -16.73 1.11 39.62
C ILE A 291 -17.75 0.67 40.70
N GLU A 292 -17.97 1.52 41.69
CA GLU A 292 -18.81 1.20 42.84
C GLU A 292 -19.43 2.47 43.45
N ILE A 293 -20.53 2.32 44.13
CA ILE A 293 -21.14 3.37 44.95
C ILE A 293 -20.82 3.10 46.42
N VAL A 294 -20.24 4.09 47.09
CA VAL A 294 -19.94 4.02 48.50
C VAL A 294 -20.73 5.10 49.23
N TYR A 295 -21.46 4.73 50.24
CA TYR A 295 -22.18 5.65 51.11
C TYR A 295 -21.29 6.04 52.30
N PHE A 296 -21.55 7.19 52.91
CA PHE A 296 -20.83 7.65 54.07
C PHE A 296 -21.82 8.02 55.17
N ASP A 297 -21.60 7.48 56.38
CA ASP A 297 -22.20 7.98 57.61
C ASP A 297 -21.13 8.76 58.40
N GLY A 298 -21.13 10.06 58.24
CA GLY A 298 -20.05 10.90 58.71
C GLY A 298 -18.71 10.55 58.01
N ARG A 299 -17.78 9.92 58.75
CA ARG A 299 -16.49 9.47 58.21
C ARG A 299 -16.42 7.96 58.00
N ARG A 300 -17.53 7.23 58.14
CA ARG A 300 -17.58 5.77 58.02
C ARG A 300 -18.04 5.40 56.62
N PRO A 301 -17.17 4.79 55.76
CA PRO A 301 -17.57 4.31 54.44
C PRO A 301 -18.46 3.07 54.60
N LEU A 302 -19.56 3.06 53.87
CA LEU A 302 -20.51 1.95 53.77
C LEU A 302 -20.56 1.51 52.29
N PHE A 303 -19.95 0.37 52.03
CA PHE A 303 -19.92 -0.18 50.67
C PHE A 303 -21.28 -0.81 50.33
N ASN A 304 -21.77 -0.56 49.14
CA ASN A 304 -23.06 -1.05 48.68
C ASN A 304 -23.05 -2.56 48.39
N ASP A 305 -21.95 -3.05 47.84
CA ASP A 305 -21.83 -4.41 47.37
C ASP A 305 -20.83 -5.23 48.20
N PRO A 306 -21.15 -6.52 48.51
CA PRO A 306 -20.18 -7.42 49.12
C PRO A 306 -19.14 -7.88 48.09
N GLY A 307 -17.96 -8.27 48.57
CA GLY A 307 -16.90 -8.87 47.71
C GLY A 307 -15.56 -8.17 47.83
N ASP A 308 -14.57 -8.69 47.13
CA ASP A 308 -13.22 -8.15 47.15
C ASP A 308 -13.03 -7.04 46.09
N ASN A 309 -12.18 -6.07 46.42
CA ASN A 309 -11.90 -4.91 45.56
C ASN A 309 -11.14 -5.28 44.25
N ILE A 310 -10.40 -6.40 44.26
CA ILE A 310 -9.59 -6.80 43.11
C ILE A 310 -10.47 -7.43 42.04
N GLY A 311 -11.32 -8.39 42.44
CA GLY A 311 -12.29 -9.02 41.54
C GLY A 311 -13.19 -7.99 40.88
N LYS A 312 -13.76 -7.07 41.66
CA LYS A 312 -14.59 -5.97 41.13
C LYS A 312 -13.89 -5.09 40.12
N ARG A 313 -12.59 -4.82 40.27
CA ARG A 313 -11.85 -4.04 39.29
C ARG A 313 -11.69 -4.76 37.96
N PHE A 314 -11.43 -6.08 37.96
CA PHE A 314 -11.36 -6.86 36.73
C PHE A 314 -12.72 -7.03 36.04
N ASP A 315 -13.78 -7.29 36.82
CA ASP A 315 -15.15 -7.34 36.31
C ASP A 315 -15.55 -6.00 35.68
N HIS A 316 -15.16 -4.89 36.29
CA HIS A 316 -15.40 -3.55 35.75
C HIS A 316 -14.61 -3.28 34.48
N LEU A 317 -13.34 -3.71 34.42
CA LEU A 317 -12.52 -3.59 33.18
C LEU A 317 -13.13 -4.40 32.02
N GLU A 318 -13.58 -5.63 32.29
CA GLU A 318 -14.29 -6.45 31.30
C GLU A 318 -15.57 -5.75 30.81
N ALA A 319 -16.34 -5.15 31.73
CA ALA A 319 -17.58 -4.44 31.43
C ALA A 319 -17.33 -3.14 30.61
N ILE A 320 -16.28 -2.36 30.92
CA ILE A 320 -15.97 -1.12 30.21
C ILE A 320 -15.44 -1.41 28.80
N HIS A 321 -14.53 -2.36 28.67
CA HIS A 321 -13.93 -2.67 27.38
C HIS A 321 -14.84 -3.48 26.47
N GLU A 322 -15.79 -4.19 27.02
CA GLU A 322 -16.87 -4.90 26.30
C GLU A 322 -16.35 -5.62 25.03
N PRO A 323 -15.44 -6.63 25.14
CA PRO A 323 -14.81 -7.23 23.97
C PRO A 323 -15.81 -7.70 22.89
N GLN A 324 -16.92 -8.30 23.34
CA GLN A 324 -18.00 -8.75 22.44
C GLN A 324 -18.70 -7.60 21.70
N VAL A 325 -18.80 -6.43 22.34
CA VAL A 325 -19.37 -5.23 21.71
C VAL A 325 -18.39 -4.65 20.70
N VAL A 326 -17.09 -4.64 21.02
CA VAL A 326 -16.04 -4.16 20.08
C VAL A 326 -16.01 -5.00 18.80
N VAL A 327 -16.11 -6.32 18.93
CA VAL A 327 -16.23 -7.23 17.77
C VAL A 327 -17.44 -6.86 16.90
N LYS A 328 -18.62 -6.71 17.52
CA LYS A 328 -19.84 -6.31 16.80
C LYS A 328 -19.76 -4.91 16.19
N GLU A 329 -19.08 -3.96 16.86
CA GLU A 329 -18.84 -2.64 16.34
C GLU A 329 -17.99 -2.70 15.05
N TYR A 330 -16.93 -3.52 15.03
CA TYR A 330 -16.10 -3.74 13.86
C TYR A 330 -16.90 -4.35 12.69
N GLU A 331 -17.62 -5.44 12.94
CA GLU A 331 -18.46 -6.10 11.96
C GLU A 331 -19.55 -5.16 11.41
N GLY A 332 -20.19 -4.39 12.29
CA GLY A 332 -21.22 -3.41 11.93
C GLY A 332 -20.67 -2.28 11.05
N VAL A 333 -19.44 -1.82 11.30
CA VAL A 333 -18.79 -0.83 10.44
C VAL A 333 -18.49 -1.43 9.07
N HIS A 334 -17.98 -2.65 8.96
CA HIS A 334 -17.79 -3.32 7.68
C HIS A 334 -19.09 -3.50 6.91
N ALA A 335 -20.17 -3.89 7.57
CA ALA A 335 -21.50 -3.97 6.96
C ALA A 335 -21.96 -2.61 6.40
N PHE A 336 -21.70 -1.51 7.13
CA PHE A 336 -22.00 -0.16 6.65
C PHE A 336 -21.13 0.24 5.45
N LEU A 337 -19.82 -0.05 5.47
CA LEU A 337 -18.95 0.21 4.32
C LEU A 337 -19.40 -0.57 3.09
N TRP A 338 -19.87 -1.80 3.28
CA TRP A 338 -20.48 -2.60 2.22
C TRP A 338 -21.75 -1.92 1.69
N GLU A 339 -22.65 -1.44 2.56
CA GLU A 339 -23.86 -0.71 2.15
C GLU A 339 -23.53 0.52 1.28
N ILE A 340 -22.44 1.25 1.59
CA ILE A 340 -21.97 2.35 0.76
C ILE A 340 -21.62 1.87 -0.65
N THR A 341 -20.93 0.73 -0.77
CA THR A 341 -20.59 0.15 -2.10
C THR A 341 -21.81 -0.33 -2.86
N GLU A 342 -22.85 -0.81 -2.16
CA GLU A 342 -24.12 -1.19 -2.79
C GLU A 342 -24.94 0.02 -3.30
N CYS A 343 -24.57 1.24 -2.93
CA CYS A 343 -25.12 2.45 -3.52
C CYS A 343 -24.48 2.81 -4.88
N LEU A 344 -23.40 2.12 -5.27
CA LEU A 344 -22.74 2.30 -6.57
C LEU A 344 -23.42 1.47 -7.65
N GLU A 345 -23.38 1.95 -8.88
CA GLU A 345 -23.72 1.18 -10.09
C GLU A 345 -22.75 -0.02 -10.25
N SER A 346 -23.20 -1.09 -10.86
CA SER A 346 -22.41 -2.34 -10.99
C SER A 346 -21.02 -2.11 -11.58
N ARG A 347 -20.91 -1.28 -12.62
CA ARG A 347 -19.63 -0.96 -13.27
C ARG A 347 -18.70 -0.15 -12.35
N ALA A 348 -19.26 0.82 -11.62
CA ALA A 348 -18.50 1.64 -10.66
C ALA A 348 -18.02 0.79 -9.48
N LYS A 349 -18.88 -0.09 -8.97
CA LYS A 349 -18.54 -1.03 -7.90
C LYS A 349 -17.39 -1.96 -8.30
N GLU A 350 -17.43 -2.51 -9.50
CA GLU A 350 -16.35 -3.37 -10.00
C GLU A 350 -15.05 -2.59 -10.19
N PHE A 351 -15.09 -1.40 -10.75
CA PHE A 351 -13.93 -0.54 -10.87
C PHE A 351 -13.33 -0.17 -9.51
N PHE A 352 -14.17 0.15 -8.52
CA PHE A 352 -13.70 0.44 -7.16
C PHE A 352 -13.01 -0.76 -6.52
N ARG A 353 -13.57 -1.97 -6.71
CA ARG A 353 -12.97 -3.22 -6.24
C ARG A 353 -11.59 -3.45 -6.86
N GLN A 354 -11.45 -3.22 -8.17
CA GLN A 354 -10.16 -3.31 -8.85
C GLN A 354 -9.13 -2.32 -8.28
N VAL A 355 -9.52 -1.06 -8.05
CA VAL A 355 -8.62 -0.05 -7.45
C VAL A 355 -8.21 -0.42 -6.03
N ILE A 356 -9.11 -0.97 -5.21
CA ILE A 356 -8.78 -1.41 -3.84
C ILE A 356 -7.79 -2.59 -3.87
N ASN A 357 -7.99 -3.55 -4.77
CA ASN A 357 -7.17 -4.76 -4.82
C ASN A 357 -5.88 -4.60 -5.63
N ASP A 358 -5.73 -3.50 -6.38
CA ASP A 358 -4.52 -3.25 -7.17
C ASP A 358 -3.28 -3.15 -6.28
N ALA A 359 -2.28 -3.97 -6.52
CA ALA A 359 -1.01 -3.95 -5.79
C ALA A 359 -0.21 -2.65 -6.04
N TYR A 360 -0.39 -2.03 -7.23
CA TYR A 360 0.29 -0.82 -7.66
C TYR A 360 -0.71 0.27 -8.09
N PRO A 361 -1.49 0.83 -7.17
CA PRO A 361 -2.46 1.85 -7.51
C PRO A 361 -1.75 3.09 -8.03
N GLY A 362 -2.10 3.44 -9.25
CA GLY A 362 -1.55 4.60 -9.93
C GLY A 362 -2.42 5.84 -9.80
N TYR A 363 -1.78 6.99 -9.91
CA TYR A 363 -2.44 8.28 -9.95
C TYR A 363 -1.83 9.14 -11.06
N GLU A 364 -2.65 9.47 -12.07
CA GLU A 364 -2.25 10.36 -13.16
C GLU A 364 -2.24 11.81 -12.68
N VAL A 365 -1.04 12.39 -12.59
CA VAL A 365 -0.85 13.71 -11.98
C VAL A 365 -1.57 14.82 -12.77
N ARG A 366 -1.55 14.74 -14.11
CA ARG A 366 -2.16 15.77 -14.98
C ARG A 366 -3.68 15.77 -14.87
N LYS A 367 -4.32 14.59 -14.96
CA LYS A 367 -5.78 14.44 -14.87
C LYS A 367 -6.29 14.31 -13.44
N ARG A 368 -5.39 14.21 -12.47
CA ARG A 368 -5.72 14.03 -11.04
C ARG A 368 -6.66 12.85 -10.78
N ARG A 369 -6.47 11.73 -11.49
CA ARG A 369 -7.33 10.54 -11.39
C ARG A 369 -6.55 9.31 -11.01
N PRO A 370 -7.12 8.44 -10.16
CA PRO A 370 -6.57 7.10 -9.98
C PRO A 370 -6.68 6.32 -11.28
N THR A 371 -5.69 5.51 -11.54
CA THR A 371 -5.60 4.64 -12.70
C THR A 371 -4.85 3.36 -12.32
N ARG A 372 -5.00 2.34 -13.13
CA ARG A 372 -4.15 1.15 -13.04
C ARG A 372 -2.93 1.36 -13.94
N ILE A 373 -1.73 1.23 -13.37
CA ILE A 373 -0.49 1.39 -14.13
C ILE A 373 -0.10 0.07 -14.80
N LEU A 374 -0.22 -1.05 -14.08
CA LEU A 374 0.27 -2.37 -14.52
C LEU A 374 -0.76 -3.46 -14.25
N PRO A 375 -0.85 -4.48 -15.09
CA PRO A 375 -1.52 -5.73 -14.77
C PRO A 375 -0.80 -6.45 -13.62
N ASP A 376 -1.56 -7.16 -12.75
CA ASP A 376 -1.01 -7.80 -11.55
C ASP A 376 0.08 -8.84 -11.86
N HIS A 377 -0.03 -9.56 -12.98
CA HIS A 377 0.92 -10.59 -13.38
C HIS A 377 2.30 -10.04 -13.77
N LEU A 378 2.40 -8.74 -14.12
CA LEU A 378 3.70 -8.11 -14.42
C LEU A 378 4.46 -7.69 -13.15
N VAL A 379 3.80 -7.65 -12.00
CA VAL A 379 4.39 -7.16 -10.75
C VAL A 379 5.31 -8.19 -10.08
N THR A 380 5.09 -9.48 -10.33
CA THR A 380 5.74 -10.60 -9.61
C THR A 380 6.69 -11.44 -10.47
N GLY A 381 7.05 -11.00 -11.67
CA GLY A 381 7.91 -11.77 -12.57
C GLY A 381 9.41 -11.72 -12.16
N PHE A 382 10.02 -12.89 -12.04
CA PHE A 382 11.47 -13.05 -11.91
C PHE A 382 12.01 -13.81 -13.11
N LEU A 383 13.14 -13.34 -13.67
CA LEU A 383 13.90 -14.09 -14.66
C LEU A 383 14.90 -14.99 -13.95
N GLN A 384 14.66 -16.30 -13.96
CA GLN A 384 15.59 -17.27 -13.40
C GLN A 384 16.85 -17.39 -14.27
N GLY A 385 18.02 -17.50 -13.63
CA GLY A 385 19.30 -17.69 -14.31
C GLY A 385 19.89 -16.43 -14.96
N SER A 386 19.35 -15.27 -14.67
CA SER A 386 19.89 -13.99 -15.12
C SER A 386 20.89 -13.43 -14.12
N ARG A 387 21.89 -12.69 -14.62
CA ARG A 387 22.90 -12.04 -13.81
C ARG A 387 22.56 -10.56 -13.62
N TYR A 388 22.68 -10.09 -12.39
CA TYR A 388 22.37 -8.70 -12.02
C TYR A 388 23.64 -7.88 -11.80
N ASP A 389 23.55 -6.55 -11.95
CA ASP A 389 24.67 -5.62 -11.77
C ASP A 389 25.20 -5.57 -10.33
N ASP A 390 24.35 -5.82 -9.34
CA ASP A 390 24.73 -5.92 -7.93
C ASP A 390 25.33 -7.27 -7.53
N GLU A 391 25.41 -8.23 -8.47
CA GLU A 391 26.09 -9.52 -8.32
C GLU A 391 27.48 -9.53 -8.99
N LEU A 392 27.88 -8.43 -9.60
CA LEU A 392 29.23 -8.29 -10.15
C LEU A 392 30.26 -8.19 -9.04
N LEU A 393 31.39 -8.87 -9.21
CA LEU A 393 32.50 -8.87 -8.25
C LEU A 393 33.41 -7.64 -8.49
N VAL A 394 32.83 -6.44 -8.28
CA VAL A 394 33.52 -5.16 -8.47
C VAL A 394 33.13 -4.16 -7.39
N ASP A 395 34.01 -3.21 -7.08
CA ASP A 395 33.67 -2.04 -6.23
C ASP A 395 33.07 -0.94 -7.12
N TRP A 396 31.90 -0.48 -6.75
CA TRP A 396 31.13 0.52 -7.54
C TRP A 396 31.54 1.96 -7.21
#